data_25c2253e3371f3f000bfe0de449f6806
#
_entry.id   25c2253e3371f3f000bfe0de449f6806
#
_cell.length_a   1.000
_cell.length_b   1.000
_cell.length_c   1.000
_cell.angle_alpha   90.00
_cell.angle_beta   90.00
_cell.angle_gamma   90.00
#
_symmetry.space_group_name_H-M   'P 1'
#
loop_
_entity.id
_entity.type
_entity.pdbx_description
1 polymer ?
#
loop_
_entity_poly.entity_id
_entity_poly.type
_entity_poly.pdbx_seq_one_letter_code
_entity_poly.pdbx_strand_id
1 'polypeptide(L)'
;MRRFSVAIMAAALLATVVAAPIGASPGYSVVASGLANPRGVSFSADGKLYVAEAGEAGSVCFEGMGTEEGGPLCAGFSAGISRIDTSTGRRSPYISGLLSIGGPLFAIGATGVAVKGNQVFGLMGANDIALPPAEACGGGADCQAVVAAAKAQLGHLLRGVPSGRYTWRQDVGAFNYQWTVDHKATIGAGDPAYQPGWAENPDFKPGDANPYGLSAAPGGTYMVDGGSNTLTWVPQIGKPRVVAAFPQPDPPASAENPVPYDAVPTCVTRSGGKVVVSDLHGRVFVIDGSSVTVKPSAVTSQGGAFLATAGGCAADGKGNVYISDIFVGSVVKLHLGSMTMSWVRGPGTLNFPTGVAIARDGSLYVANNGVCPSFPTPPSGDPQNPNPCEGVTGSIVRIVP
;
A
#
# COMPACT_ATOMS: atom_id res chain seq x y z
N MET A 1 -3.72 24.95 12.58
CA MET A 1 -2.84 23.78 12.58
C MET A 1 -3.68 22.61 12.14
N ARG A 2 -3.53 22.19 10.90
CA ARG A 2 -4.28 21.05 10.35
C ARG A 2 -3.46 19.79 10.59
N ARG A 3 -3.98 18.88 11.38
CA ARG A 3 -3.37 17.57 11.65
C ARG A 3 -3.73 16.65 10.51
N PHE A 4 -2.73 16.06 9.86
CA PHE A 4 -2.92 15.02 8.88
C PHE A 4 -3.26 13.72 9.61
N SER A 5 -4.47 13.28 9.48
CA SER A 5 -4.89 11.98 10.01
C SER A 5 -4.74 10.94 8.90
N VAL A 6 -3.56 10.34 8.78
CA VAL A 6 -3.46 9.01 8.21
C VAL A 6 -3.84 8.06 9.34
N ALA A 7 -5.13 7.81 9.49
CA ALA A 7 -5.62 6.91 10.53
C ALA A 7 -5.16 5.47 10.24
N ILE A 8 -3.98 5.12 10.74
CA ILE A 8 -3.61 3.71 10.94
C ILE A 8 -4.19 3.34 12.30
N MET A 9 -5.44 2.90 12.30
CA MET A 9 -6.04 2.37 13.51
C MET A 9 -5.42 1.02 13.86
N ALA A 10 -4.66 0.98 14.94
CA ALA A 10 -4.28 -0.22 15.62
C ALA A 10 -5.48 -0.73 16.44
N ALA A 11 -6.29 -1.62 15.86
CA ALA A 11 -7.23 -2.42 16.64
C ALA A 11 -6.41 -3.46 17.41
N ALA A 12 -6.13 -3.18 18.68
CA ALA A 12 -5.49 -4.12 19.59
C ALA A 12 -6.45 -5.29 19.93
N LEU A 13 -6.47 -6.31 19.08
CA LEU A 13 -6.94 -7.63 19.49
C LEU A 13 -5.73 -8.36 20.12
N LEU A 14 -5.65 -8.37 21.43
CA LEU A 14 -4.79 -9.29 22.17
C LEU A 14 -5.27 -10.74 21.96
N ALA A 15 -4.88 -11.33 20.84
CA ALA A 15 -4.90 -12.78 20.71
C ALA A 15 -3.56 -13.29 21.25
N THR A 16 -3.59 -13.96 22.40
CA THR A 16 -2.46 -14.75 22.87
C THR A 16 -2.16 -15.84 21.84
N VAL A 17 -1.24 -15.55 20.93
CA VAL A 17 -0.73 -16.55 19.99
C VAL A 17 0.22 -17.45 20.75
N VAL A 18 -0.19 -18.66 21.03
CA VAL A 18 0.71 -19.74 21.42
C VAL A 18 1.60 -20.00 20.21
N ALA A 19 2.85 -19.57 20.31
CA ALA A 19 3.85 -19.80 19.26
C ALA A 19 4.10 -21.32 19.15
N ALA A 20 3.58 -21.92 18.10
CA ALA A 20 4.01 -23.25 17.69
C ALA A 20 5.46 -23.17 17.18
N PRO A 21 6.33 -24.18 17.43
CA PRO A 21 7.70 -24.15 16.97
C PRO A 21 7.74 -24.05 15.44
N ILE A 22 8.46 -23.05 14.95
CA ILE A 22 8.65 -22.81 13.52
C ILE A 22 9.58 -23.90 12.98
N GLY A 23 9.02 -25.04 12.64
CA GLY A 23 9.65 -25.96 11.71
C GLY A 23 9.67 -25.28 10.35
N ALA A 24 10.82 -25.25 9.67
CA ALA A 24 10.94 -24.73 8.29
C ALA A 24 9.93 -25.48 7.42
N SER A 25 8.77 -24.87 7.16
CA SER A 25 7.76 -25.45 6.28
C SER A 25 8.34 -25.50 4.86
N PRO A 26 8.21 -26.64 4.14
CA PRO A 26 8.61 -26.71 2.74
C PRO A 26 8.04 -25.52 1.96
N GLY A 27 8.88 -24.84 1.20
CA GLY A 27 8.44 -23.77 0.33
C GLY A 27 8.53 -22.32 0.85
N TYR A 28 9.26 -22.04 1.92
CA TYR A 28 9.58 -20.67 2.37
C TYR A 28 11.08 -20.42 2.28
N SER A 29 11.49 -19.33 1.62
CA SER A 29 12.88 -18.88 1.58
C SER A 29 13.00 -17.38 1.44
N VAL A 30 13.97 -16.75 2.10
CA VAL A 30 14.35 -15.36 1.87
C VAL A 30 15.16 -15.30 0.58
N VAL A 31 14.72 -14.48 -0.36
CA VAL A 31 15.34 -14.30 -1.68
C VAL A 31 16.30 -13.10 -1.67
N ALA A 32 15.90 -12.01 -1.04
CA ALA A 32 16.70 -10.79 -0.91
C ALA A 32 16.36 -10.09 0.40
N SER A 33 17.31 -9.33 0.93
CA SER A 33 17.18 -8.52 2.15
C SER A 33 17.83 -7.15 1.98
N GLY A 34 17.77 -6.30 2.99
CA GLY A 34 18.34 -4.96 2.95
C GLY A 34 17.51 -3.97 2.13
N LEU A 35 16.21 -4.17 2.05
CA LEU A 35 15.25 -3.28 1.37
C LEU A 35 14.74 -2.23 2.36
N ALA A 36 14.59 -0.99 1.89
CA ALA A 36 14.12 0.13 2.69
C ALA A 36 12.58 0.24 2.60
N ASN A 37 11.87 -0.38 3.54
CA ASN A 37 10.40 -0.40 3.59
C ASN A 37 9.78 -0.84 2.25
N PRO A 38 9.98 -2.10 1.80
CA PRO A 38 9.45 -2.59 0.54
C PRO A 38 7.93 -2.60 0.56
N ARG A 39 7.32 -2.19 -0.56
CA ARG A 39 5.87 -2.06 -0.74
C ARG A 39 5.41 -2.94 -1.90
N GLY A 40 4.96 -2.34 -2.97
CA GLY A 40 4.50 -3.05 -4.16
C GLY A 40 5.60 -3.86 -4.84
N VAL A 41 5.25 -5.02 -5.39
CA VAL A 41 6.15 -5.91 -6.13
C VAL A 41 5.52 -6.36 -7.44
N SER A 42 6.33 -6.51 -8.49
CA SER A 42 5.84 -6.94 -9.80
C SER A 42 6.92 -7.63 -10.63
N PHE A 43 6.57 -8.73 -11.29
CA PHE A 43 7.46 -9.41 -12.22
C PHE A 43 7.43 -8.79 -13.62
N SER A 44 8.60 -8.68 -14.23
CA SER A 44 8.75 -8.47 -15.66
C SER A 44 8.66 -9.78 -16.44
N ALA A 45 8.47 -9.65 -17.75
CA ALA A 45 8.38 -10.81 -18.64
C ALA A 45 9.68 -11.64 -18.71
N ASP A 46 10.83 -11.06 -18.41
CA ASP A 46 12.13 -11.74 -18.33
C ASP A 46 12.43 -12.34 -16.94
N GLY A 47 11.47 -12.30 -16.01
CA GLY A 47 11.57 -12.92 -14.68
C GLY A 47 12.29 -12.07 -13.64
N LYS A 48 12.58 -10.80 -13.91
CA LYS A 48 13.10 -9.89 -12.89
C LYS A 48 11.98 -9.37 -12.01
N LEU A 49 12.21 -9.32 -10.71
CA LEU A 49 11.27 -8.76 -9.75
C LEU A 49 11.60 -7.29 -9.50
N TYR A 50 10.62 -6.43 -9.70
CA TYR A 50 10.69 -5.01 -9.33
C TYR A 50 10.01 -4.81 -7.99
N VAL A 51 10.63 -4.00 -7.13
CA VAL A 51 10.18 -3.72 -5.76
C VAL A 51 10.15 -2.21 -5.55
N ALA A 52 9.00 -1.66 -5.21
CA ALA A 52 8.89 -0.29 -4.73
C ALA A 52 9.38 -0.23 -3.28
N GLU A 53 10.24 0.72 -2.98
CA GLU A 53 10.78 0.95 -1.64
C GLU A 53 10.40 2.35 -1.19
N ALA A 54 9.66 2.44 -0.09
CA ALA A 54 9.21 3.72 0.45
C ALA A 54 10.35 4.55 1.05
N GLY A 55 11.50 3.93 1.30
CA GLY A 55 12.66 4.59 1.88
C GLY A 55 12.60 4.64 3.41
N GLU A 56 13.45 5.48 3.99
CA GLU A 56 13.65 5.62 5.44
C GLU A 56 13.51 7.09 5.87
N ALA A 57 12.63 7.85 5.18
CA ALA A 57 12.55 9.29 5.32
C ALA A 57 13.92 9.96 5.02
N GLY A 58 14.36 10.88 5.87
CA GLY A 58 15.65 11.57 5.70
C GLY A 58 15.98 12.48 6.86
N SER A 59 16.95 13.39 6.65
CA SER A 59 17.48 14.27 7.68
C SER A 59 16.85 15.66 7.75
N VAL A 60 15.99 16.01 6.78
CA VAL A 60 15.29 17.29 6.78
C VAL A 60 14.01 17.14 7.57
N CYS A 61 14.01 17.58 8.82
CA CYS A 61 12.86 17.45 9.71
C CYS A 61 12.14 18.80 9.87
N PHE A 62 10.81 18.74 9.96
CA PHE A 62 9.94 19.90 10.03
C PHE A 62 9.47 20.12 11.47
N GLU A 63 9.85 21.25 12.06
CA GLU A 63 9.46 21.61 13.42
C GLU A 63 7.94 21.80 13.52
N GLY A 64 7.35 21.26 14.58
CA GLY A 64 5.91 21.35 14.84
C GLY A 64 5.04 20.45 13.96
N MET A 65 5.63 19.68 13.04
CA MET A 65 4.99 18.59 12.33
C MET A 65 5.47 17.27 12.89
N GLY A 66 4.61 16.62 13.66
CA GLY A 66 4.86 15.31 14.23
C GLY A 66 4.19 14.22 13.40
N THR A 67 4.72 13.02 13.47
CA THR A 67 4.01 11.82 13.03
C THR A 67 3.01 11.38 14.11
N GLU A 68 2.01 10.61 13.74
CA GLU A 68 1.04 10.06 14.73
C GLU A 68 1.74 9.18 15.77
N GLU A 69 2.89 8.64 15.43
CA GLU A 69 3.72 7.81 16.31
C GLU A 69 4.59 8.62 17.29
N GLY A 70 4.52 9.95 17.24
CA GLY A 70 5.16 10.82 18.23
C GLY A 70 6.60 11.22 17.93
N GLY A 71 7.05 11.08 16.69
CA GLY A 71 8.36 11.58 16.24
C GLY A 71 8.24 12.78 15.31
N PRO A 72 9.35 13.48 14.96
CA PRO A 72 9.34 14.54 13.98
C PRO A 72 9.01 13.98 12.59
N LEU A 73 8.27 14.73 11.77
CA LEU A 73 8.13 14.44 10.35
C LEU A 73 9.42 14.86 9.65
N CYS A 74 10.10 13.90 9.04
CA CYS A 74 11.34 14.14 8.32
C CYS A 74 11.22 13.72 6.86
N ALA A 75 12.07 14.24 6.00
CA ALA A 75 12.07 13.91 4.57
C ALA A 75 13.50 13.86 4.01
N GLY A 76 13.64 13.12 2.91
CA GLY A 76 14.90 12.97 2.19
C GLY A 76 14.74 12.12 0.92
N PHE A 77 15.83 11.70 0.31
CA PHE A 77 15.83 11.03 -1.00
C PHE A 77 16.23 9.55 -0.90
N SER A 78 15.62 8.84 0.04
CA SER A 78 15.91 7.42 0.32
C SER A 78 14.96 6.43 -0.36
N ALA A 79 13.86 6.89 -0.98
CA ALA A 79 12.95 6.02 -1.70
C ALA A 79 13.48 5.63 -3.09
N GLY A 80 12.89 4.57 -3.65
CA GLY A 80 13.28 4.11 -4.97
C GLY A 80 12.50 2.90 -5.45
N ILE A 81 12.94 2.37 -6.59
CA ILE A 81 12.51 1.08 -7.13
C ILE A 81 13.75 0.23 -7.35
N SER A 82 13.80 -0.93 -6.73
CA SER A 82 14.84 -1.94 -6.95
C SER A 82 14.41 -3.01 -7.93
N ARG A 83 15.42 -3.62 -8.56
CA ARG A 83 15.27 -4.81 -9.39
C ARG A 83 16.06 -5.96 -8.76
N ILE A 84 15.39 -7.09 -8.56
CA ILE A 84 15.95 -8.29 -7.95
C ILE A 84 16.01 -9.40 -8.99
N ASP A 85 17.18 -10.02 -9.10
CA ASP A 85 17.36 -11.29 -9.77
C ASP A 85 16.97 -12.41 -8.80
N THR A 86 15.84 -13.04 -9.01
CA THR A 86 15.30 -14.02 -8.05
C THR A 86 16.06 -15.33 -8.01
N SER A 87 16.94 -15.60 -8.99
CA SER A 87 17.79 -16.80 -9.02
C SER A 87 19.04 -16.65 -8.15
N THR A 88 19.55 -15.43 -8.01
CA THR A 88 20.78 -15.13 -7.28
C THR A 88 20.56 -14.30 -6.02
N GLY A 89 19.36 -13.73 -5.84
CA GLY A 89 19.05 -12.77 -4.79
C GLY A 89 19.69 -11.39 -5.01
N ARG A 90 20.41 -11.18 -6.12
CA ARG A 90 21.13 -9.93 -6.36
C ARG A 90 20.16 -8.79 -6.61
N ARG A 91 20.24 -7.77 -5.74
CA ARG A 91 19.56 -6.50 -5.85
C ARG A 91 20.37 -5.51 -6.70
N SER A 92 19.71 -4.72 -7.50
CA SER A 92 20.28 -3.58 -8.21
C SER A 92 19.26 -2.43 -8.23
N PRO A 93 19.67 -1.16 -8.11
CA PRO A 93 18.78 -0.04 -8.23
C PRO A 93 18.21 0.02 -9.66
N TYR A 94 16.91 0.27 -9.77
CA TYR A 94 16.27 0.64 -11.03
C TYR A 94 16.05 2.14 -11.09
N ILE A 95 15.47 2.71 -10.05
CA ILE A 95 15.35 4.15 -9.80
C ILE A 95 15.75 4.37 -8.34
N SER A 96 16.58 5.38 -8.09
CA SER A 96 17.02 5.79 -6.76
C SER A 96 16.86 7.29 -6.60
N GLY A 97 16.92 7.77 -5.36
CA GLY A 97 16.83 9.21 -5.07
C GLY A 97 15.42 9.76 -5.22
N LEU A 98 14.40 8.92 -5.07
CA LEU A 98 13.02 9.39 -4.94
C LEU A 98 12.78 9.89 -3.51
N LEU A 99 11.84 10.83 -3.39
CA LEU A 99 11.48 11.41 -2.10
C LEU A 99 10.87 10.35 -1.18
N SER A 100 11.29 10.39 0.08
CA SER A 100 10.74 9.64 1.19
C SER A 100 10.40 10.62 2.31
N ILE A 101 9.21 10.50 2.88
CA ILE A 101 8.77 11.30 4.03
C ILE A 101 8.28 10.37 5.13
N GLY A 102 8.44 10.73 6.38
CA GLY A 102 7.92 9.94 7.50
C GLY A 102 8.64 10.21 8.81
N GLY A 103 8.41 9.31 9.76
CA GLY A 103 9.06 9.24 11.06
C GLY A 103 10.01 8.06 11.16
N PRO A 104 10.53 7.78 12.36
CA PRO A 104 11.49 6.70 12.59
C PRO A 104 10.98 5.30 12.25
N LEU A 105 9.66 5.12 12.24
CA LEU A 105 9.02 3.81 12.14
C LEU A 105 8.14 3.67 10.91
N PHE A 106 7.92 4.76 10.19
CA PHE A 106 7.02 4.78 9.04
C PHE A 106 7.57 5.70 7.96
N ALA A 107 7.58 5.23 6.71
CA ALA A 107 7.95 6.05 5.56
C ALA A 107 6.92 5.93 4.44
N ILE A 108 6.66 7.05 3.79
CA ILE A 108 5.91 7.18 2.54
C ILE A 108 6.91 7.60 1.46
N GLY A 109 6.86 6.89 0.35
CA GLY A 109 7.71 7.14 -0.82
C GLY A 109 7.15 6.38 -2.01
N ALA A 110 7.93 5.52 -2.65
CA ALA A 110 7.41 4.64 -3.68
C ALA A 110 6.55 3.54 -3.05
N THR A 111 5.25 3.53 -3.34
CA THR A 111 4.27 2.61 -2.77
C THR A 111 3.91 1.47 -3.72
N GLY A 112 3.84 1.73 -5.02
CA GLY A 112 3.41 0.76 -6.01
C GLY A 112 4.40 0.59 -7.15
N VAL A 113 4.52 -0.63 -7.66
CA VAL A 113 5.19 -0.93 -8.92
C VAL A 113 4.37 -1.95 -9.72
N ALA A 114 4.23 -1.71 -11.02
CA ALA A 114 3.62 -2.66 -11.94
C ALA A 114 4.42 -2.73 -13.23
N VAL A 115 4.56 -3.93 -13.79
CA VAL A 115 5.31 -4.15 -15.04
C VAL A 115 4.38 -4.73 -16.10
N LYS A 116 4.44 -4.19 -17.30
CA LYS A 116 3.70 -4.68 -18.46
C LYS A 116 4.55 -4.58 -19.71
N GLY A 117 4.90 -5.73 -20.28
CA GLY A 117 5.85 -5.78 -21.40
C GLY A 117 7.17 -5.11 -21.02
N ASN A 118 7.59 -4.12 -21.80
CA ASN A 118 8.79 -3.33 -21.58
C ASN A 118 8.53 -2.02 -20.80
N GLN A 119 7.41 -1.93 -20.09
CA GLN A 119 7.07 -0.74 -19.33
C GLN A 119 7.05 -1.06 -17.84
N VAL A 120 7.69 -0.21 -17.06
CA VAL A 120 7.66 -0.23 -15.60
C VAL A 120 6.90 1.01 -15.14
N PHE A 121 5.86 0.81 -14.39
CA PHE A 121 5.10 1.88 -13.75
C PHE A 121 5.46 1.91 -12.28
N GLY A 122 5.73 3.09 -11.74
CA GLY A 122 5.93 3.30 -10.31
C GLY A 122 4.93 4.33 -9.80
N LEU A 123 4.57 4.23 -8.55
CA LEU A 123 3.62 5.10 -7.89
C LEU A 123 4.23 5.66 -6.62
N MET A 124 4.13 6.98 -6.44
CA MET A 124 4.51 7.65 -5.21
C MET A 124 3.28 7.86 -4.33
N GLY A 125 3.41 7.54 -3.07
CA GLY A 125 2.36 7.77 -2.07
C GLY A 125 2.22 9.23 -1.68
N ALA A 126 1.20 9.52 -0.87
CA ALA A 126 0.80 10.85 -0.41
C ALA A 126 0.49 11.84 -1.57
N ASN A 127 0.46 13.11 -1.24
CA ASN A 127 0.41 14.23 -2.17
C ASN A 127 1.32 15.36 -1.65
N ASP A 128 1.48 16.43 -2.42
CA ASP A 128 2.40 17.53 -2.10
C ASP A 128 2.04 18.32 -0.83
N ILE A 129 0.77 18.27 -0.39
CA ILE A 129 0.34 18.91 0.86
C ILE A 129 0.80 18.17 2.13
N ALA A 130 1.38 16.99 1.99
CA ALA A 130 1.98 16.26 3.11
C ALA A 130 3.19 16.99 3.73
N LEU A 131 3.80 17.93 3.01
CA LEU A 131 4.88 18.77 3.51
C LEU A 131 4.44 20.23 3.64
N PRO A 132 5.09 21.01 4.51
CA PRO A 132 4.82 22.43 4.64
C PRO A 132 5.22 23.18 3.37
N PRO A 133 4.68 24.37 3.13
CA PRO A 133 5.08 25.19 1.98
C PRO A 133 6.55 25.67 2.11
N ALA A 134 7.16 26.02 0.98
CA ALA A 134 8.57 26.40 0.90
C ALA A 134 8.98 27.57 1.81
N GLU A 135 8.04 28.46 2.12
CA GLU A 135 8.22 29.59 3.04
C GLU A 135 8.58 29.13 4.44
N ALA A 136 8.12 27.96 4.86
CA ALA A 136 8.43 27.36 6.17
C ALA A 136 9.89 26.90 6.30
N CYS A 137 10.62 26.82 5.17
CA CYS A 137 12.03 26.40 5.16
C CYS A 137 13.01 27.48 5.67
N GLY A 138 12.57 28.72 5.90
CA GLY A 138 13.45 29.78 6.41
C GLY A 138 14.69 30.05 5.54
N GLY A 139 14.65 29.69 4.26
CA GLY A 139 15.80 29.84 3.34
C GLY A 139 16.76 28.64 3.28
N GLY A 140 16.54 27.58 4.05
CA GLY A 140 17.37 26.37 4.04
C GLY A 140 17.31 25.61 2.71
N ALA A 141 18.44 25.46 2.01
CA ALA A 141 18.49 24.87 0.66
C ALA A 141 17.99 23.43 0.63
N ASP A 142 18.36 22.60 1.59
CA ASP A 142 17.94 21.19 1.66
C ASP A 142 16.44 21.07 1.89
N CYS A 143 15.86 21.91 2.75
CA CYS A 143 14.43 21.94 2.98
C CYS A 143 13.69 22.38 1.70
N GLN A 144 14.16 23.41 1.02
CA GLN A 144 13.58 23.87 -0.25
C GLN A 144 13.64 22.79 -1.33
N ALA A 145 14.76 22.04 -1.40
CA ALA A 145 14.91 20.92 -2.33
C ALA A 145 13.89 19.80 -2.06
N VAL A 146 13.69 19.46 -0.79
CA VAL A 146 12.71 18.44 -0.36
C VAL A 146 11.28 18.89 -0.68
N VAL A 147 10.90 20.13 -0.38
CA VAL A 147 9.56 20.65 -0.67
C VAL A 147 9.31 20.74 -2.19
N ALA A 148 10.31 21.15 -2.97
CA ALA A 148 10.21 21.14 -4.42
C ALA A 148 10.05 19.72 -4.98
N ALA A 149 10.77 18.74 -4.41
CA ALA A 149 10.63 17.34 -4.77
C ALA A 149 9.26 16.77 -4.38
N ALA A 150 8.68 17.17 -3.26
CA ALA A 150 7.34 16.77 -2.87
C ALA A 150 6.32 17.13 -3.94
N LYS A 151 6.33 18.37 -4.39
CA LYS A 151 5.47 18.87 -5.46
C LYS A 151 5.68 18.14 -6.79
N ALA A 152 6.90 17.70 -7.08
CA ALA A 152 7.24 17.05 -8.34
C ALA A 152 7.05 15.52 -8.34
N GLN A 153 6.95 14.90 -7.17
CA GLN A 153 7.02 13.46 -7.04
C GLN A 153 5.85 12.84 -6.27
N LEU A 154 5.45 13.41 -5.12
CA LEU A 154 4.37 12.81 -4.31
C LEU A 154 3.07 12.77 -5.10
N GLY A 155 2.34 11.67 -4.96
CA GLY A 155 1.12 11.45 -5.70
C GLY A 155 1.29 11.16 -7.20
N HIS A 156 2.51 11.15 -7.72
CA HIS A 156 2.74 10.99 -9.15
C HIS A 156 2.90 9.53 -9.57
N LEU A 157 2.34 9.23 -10.74
CA LEU A 157 2.63 8.02 -11.51
C LEU A 157 3.86 8.29 -12.38
N LEU A 158 4.87 7.44 -12.30
CA LEU A 158 6.00 7.41 -13.23
C LEU A 158 5.85 6.25 -14.23
N ARG A 159 6.44 6.42 -15.40
CA ARG A 159 6.59 5.38 -16.40
C ARG A 159 8.03 5.31 -16.86
N GLY A 160 8.60 4.14 -16.80
CA GLY A 160 9.98 3.87 -17.20
C GLY A 160 10.09 2.70 -18.17
N VAL A 161 11.31 2.46 -18.61
CA VAL A 161 11.73 1.31 -19.42
C VAL A 161 12.84 0.53 -18.70
N PRO A 162 13.10 -0.75 -19.02
CA PRO A 162 14.05 -1.60 -18.28
C PRO A 162 15.48 -1.04 -18.16
N SER A 163 15.86 -0.07 -19.01
CA SER A 163 17.16 0.63 -18.94
C SER A 163 17.28 1.63 -17.79
N GLY A 164 16.20 1.86 -17.01
CA GLY A 164 16.18 2.82 -15.90
C GLY A 164 15.76 4.23 -16.30
N ARG A 165 15.60 4.52 -17.59
CA ARG A 165 15.03 5.82 -17.99
C ARG A 165 13.54 5.85 -17.67
N TYR A 166 13.09 6.96 -17.05
CA TYR A 166 11.68 7.15 -16.70
C TYR A 166 11.23 8.60 -16.92
N THR A 167 9.92 8.77 -16.95
CA THR A 167 9.26 10.08 -16.99
C THR A 167 8.10 10.09 -16.00
N TRP A 168 7.89 11.21 -15.34
CA TRP A 168 6.66 11.48 -14.61
C TRP A 168 5.51 11.60 -15.59
N ARG A 169 4.38 11.00 -15.29
CA ARG A 169 3.24 10.95 -16.20
C ARG A 169 2.09 11.82 -15.75
N GLN A 170 1.56 11.55 -14.60
CA GLN A 170 0.39 12.24 -14.08
C GLN A 170 0.48 12.36 -12.56
N ASP A 171 0.07 13.51 -12.06
CA ASP A 171 -0.19 13.74 -10.65
C ASP A 171 -1.58 13.18 -10.34
N VAL A 172 -1.60 11.94 -9.91
CA VAL A 172 -2.84 11.22 -9.59
C VAL A 172 -3.29 11.51 -8.17
N GLY A 173 -2.37 11.89 -7.29
CA GLY A 173 -2.66 12.36 -5.94
C GLY A 173 -3.46 13.67 -5.99
N ALA A 174 -2.97 14.67 -6.71
CA ALA A 174 -3.70 15.93 -6.88
C ALA A 174 -5.04 15.72 -7.61
N PHE A 175 -5.09 14.82 -8.61
CA PHE A 175 -6.35 14.50 -9.27
C PHE A 175 -7.38 13.92 -8.30
N ASN A 176 -7.00 12.92 -7.50
CA ASN A 176 -7.90 12.29 -6.53
C ASN A 176 -8.30 13.27 -5.42
N TYR A 177 -7.34 14.06 -4.92
CA TYR A 177 -7.62 15.12 -3.97
C TYR A 177 -8.70 16.09 -4.48
N GLN A 178 -8.52 16.61 -5.69
CA GLN A 178 -9.47 17.53 -6.29
C GLN A 178 -10.83 16.85 -6.53
N TRP A 179 -10.80 15.57 -7.00
CA TRP A 179 -12.03 14.81 -7.18
C TRP A 179 -12.82 14.70 -5.87
N THR A 180 -12.16 14.45 -4.74
CA THR A 180 -12.83 14.39 -3.43
C THR A 180 -13.42 15.74 -3.01
N VAL A 181 -12.74 16.84 -3.31
CA VAL A 181 -13.26 18.20 -3.05
C VAL A 181 -14.50 18.48 -3.87
N ASP A 182 -14.47 18.14 -5.17
CA ASP A 182 -15.57 18.40 -6.11
C ASP A 182 -16.81 17.56 -5.83
N HIS A 183 -16.65 16.34 -5.27
CA HIS A 183 -17.72 15.37 -5.03
C HIS A 183 -18.13 15.26 -3.56
N LYS A 184 -17.67 16.15 -2.70
CA LYS A 184 -17.95 16.15 -1.26
C LYS A 184 -19.46 16.05 -0.93
N ALA A 185 -20.32 16.70 -1.71
CA ALA A 185 -21.76 16.74 -1.47
C ALA A 185 -22.53 15.67 -2.26
N THR A 186 -21.89 14.97 -3.18
CA THR A 186 -22.55 14.09 -4.17
C THR A 186 -22.05 12.65 -4.12
N ILE A 187 -21.05 12.36 -3.29
CA ILE A 187 -20.64 10.97 -3.05
C ILE A 187 -21.77 10.25 -2.33
N GLY A 188 -22.44 9.44 -3.07
CA GLY A 188 -23.67 8.79 -2.68
C GLY A 188 -24.58 8.61 -3.88
N ALA A 189 -25.86 8.55 -3.65
CA ALA A 189 -26.86 8.36 -4.71
C ALA A 189 -26.77 9.46 -5.78
N GLY A 190 -26.44 9.08 -7.01
CA GLY A 190 -26.36 9.99 -8.17
C GLY A 190 -24.94 10.30 -8.66
N ASP A 191 -23.88 9.98 -7.90
CA ASP A 191 -22.51 10.05 -8.42
C ASP A 191 -22.23 8.84 -9.32
N PRO A 192 -21.66 9.00 -10.54
CA PRO A 192 -21.33 7.89 -11.42
C PRO A 192 -20.26 6.95 -10.85
N ALA A 193 -19.47 7.39 -9.87
CA ALA A 193 -18.53 6.54 -9.13
C ALA A 193 -19.20 5.79 -7.97
N TYR A 194 -20.43 6.18 -7.58
CA TYR A 194 -21.18 5.53 -6.54
C TYR A 194 -21.79 4.22 -7.06
N GLN A 195 -21.61 3.17 -6.31
CA GLN A 195 -22.19 1.87 -6.65
C GLN A 195 -23.50 1.67 -5.90
N PRO A 196 -24.60 1.32 -6.59
CA PRO A 196 -25.89 1.08 -5.95
C PRO A 196 -25.78 0.05 -4.83
N GLY A 197 -26.31 0.38 -3.65
CA GLY A 197 -26.26 -0.48 -2.46
C GLY A 197 -25.09 -0.21 -1.52
N TRP A 198 -24.20 0.72 -1.85
CA TRP A 198 -23.23 1.25 -0.90
C TRP A 198 -23.91 2.34 -0.06
N ALA A 199 -23.66 2.34 1.24
CA ALA A 199 -24.07 3.43 2.10
C ALA A 199 -23.32 4.71 1.71
N GLU A 200 -23.95 5.85 1.89
CA GLU A 200 -23.24 7.13 1.83
C GLU A 200 -22.07 7.09 2.81
N ASN A 201 -20.92 7.62 2.41
CA ASN A 201 -19.80 7.82 3.32
C ASN A 201 -19.97 9.18 4.02
N PRO A 202 -20.55 9.25 5.23
CA PRO A 202 -20.84 10.51 5.91
C PRO A 202 -19.58 11.27 6.33
N ASP A 203 -18.46 10.57 6.45
CA ASP A 203 -17.20 11.12 6.93
C ASP A 203 -16.16 11.27 5.83
N PHE A 204 -16.63 11.27 4.58
CA PHE A 204 -15.77 11.57 3.46
C PHE A 204 -15.04 12.88 3.71
N LYS A 205 -13.75 12.77 3.96
CA LYS A 205 -12.86 13.91 4.22
C LYS A 205 -12.39 14.45 2.87
N PRO A 206 -12.92 15.58 2.40
CA PRO A 206 -12.40 16.17 1.19
C PRO A 206 -10.97 16.62 1.43
N GLY A 207 -10.15 16.43 0.42
CA GLY A 207 -8.80 16.91 0.45
C GLY A 207 -7.82 15.93 1.10
N ASP A 208 -8.01 14.63 0.91
CA ASP A 208 -7.01 13.62 1.20
C ASP A 208 -6.70 12.81 -0.05
N ALA A 209 -5.44 12.41 -0.21
CA ALA A 209 -4.99 11.48 -1.23
C ALA A 209 -3.70 10.79 -0.79
N ASN A 210 -3.69 9.47 -0.90
CA ASN A 210 -2.54 8.62 -0.64
C ASN A 210 -2.53 7.45 -1.64
N PRO A 211 -2.08 7.67 -2.89
CA PRO A 211 -1.94 6.62 -3.87
C PRO A 211 -1.08 5.47 -3.34
N TYR A 212 -1.60 4.24 -3.43
CA TYR A 212 -0.95 3.10 -2.77
C TYR A 212 -0.74 1.90 -3.70
N GLY A 213 -1.80 1.26 -4.17
CA GLY A 213 -1.72 0.05 -4.99
C GLY A 213 -1.82 0.34 -6.49
N LEU A 214 -1.12 -0.44 -7.31
CA LEU A 214 -1.01 -0.24 -8.75
C LEU A 214 -1.13 -1.55 -9.53
N SER A 215 -1.95 -1.57 -10.58
CA SER A 215 -2.09 -2.71 -11.49
C SER A 215 -2.10 -2.27 -12.94
N ALA A 216 -1.14 -2.74 -13.73
CA ALA A 216 -1.07 -2.44 -15.15
C ALA A 216 -2.13 -3.20 -15.96
N ALA A 217 -2.78 -2.52 -16.92
CA ALA A 217 -3.83 -3.06 -17.77
C ALA A 217 -3.63 -2.64 -19.24
N PRO A 218 -4.30 -3.28 -20.22
CA PRO A 218 -4.35 -2.77 -21.56
C PRO A 218 -4.87 -1.33 -21.60
N GLY A 219 -4.12 -0.41 -22.19
CA GLY A 219 -4.51 0.99 -22.34
C GLY A 219 -4.22 1.90 -21.14
N GLY A 220 -3.75 1.38 -19.99
CA GLY A 220 -3.45 2.20 -18.81
C GLY A 220 -3.10 1.40 -17.57
N THR A 221 -3.35 2.02 -16.41
CA THR A 221 -3.16 1.42 -15.09
C THR A 221 -4.38 1.68 -14.21
N TYR A 222 -4.74 0.71 -13.41
CA TYR A 222 -5.62 0.92 -12.26
C TYR A 222 -4.77 1.26 -11.05
N MET A 223 -5.25 2.15 -10.24
CA MET A 223 -4.63 2.60 -9.01
C MET A 223 -5.69 2.72 -7.93
N VAL A 224 -5.37 2.28 -6.72
CA VAL A 224 -6.16 2.56 -5.52
C VAL A 224 -5.47 3.63 -4.69
N ASP A 225 -6.29 4.43 -4.05
CA ASP A 225 -5.85 5.55 -3.23
C ASP A 225 -6.52 5.47 -1.86
N GLY A 226 -5.68 5.23 -0.83
CA GLY A 226 -6.14 5.01 0.53
C GLY A 226 -6.60 6.28 1.24
N GLY A 227 -6.16 7.46 0.79
CA GLY A 227 -6.63 8.73 1.35
C GLY A 227 -7.97 9.16 0.76
N SER A 228 -8.12 9.09 -0.56
CA SER A 228 -9.37 9.45 -1.25
C SER A 228 -10.40 8.32 -1.28
N ASN A 229 -10.05 7.12 -0.82
CA ASN A 229 -10.91 5.93 -0.84
C ASN A 229 -11.42 5.56 -2.25
N THR A 230 -10.57 5.68 -3.27
CA THR A 230 -10.97 5.51 -4.66
C THR A 230 -10.18 4.44 -5.41
N LEU A 231 -10.82 3.92 -6.47
CA LEU A 231 -10.18 3.23 -7.58
C LEU A 231 -10.15 4.18 -8.77
N THR A 232 -8.97 4.51 -9.24
CA THR A 232 -8.75 5.42 -10.36
C THR A 232 -8.16 4.68 -11.55
N TRP A 233 -8.71 4.90 -12.73
CA TRP A 233 -8.14 4.50 -14.01
C TRP A 233 -7.29 5.62 -14.56
N VAL A 234 -6.02 5.32 -14.84
CA VAL A 234 -5.05 6.24 -15.43
C VAL A 234 -4.74 5.75 -16.85
N PRO A 235 -5.31 6.34 -17.90
CA PRO A 235 -5.07 5.91 -19.26
C PRO A 235 -3.66 6.26 -19.73
N GLN A 236 -3.16 5.55 -20.75
CA GLN A 236 -1.87 5.89 -21.38
C GLN A 236 -1.92 7.28 -22.04
N ILE A 237 -3.06 7.66 -22.56
CA ILE A 237 -3.33 8.95 -23.19
C ILE A 237 -4.67 9.47 -22.65
N GLY A 238 -4.71 10.72 -22.22
CA GLY A 238 -5.89 11.35 -21.67
C GLY A 238 -5.81 11.60 -20.15
N LYS A 239 -6.93 11.96 -19.56
CA LYS A 239 -7.02 12.31 -18.13
C LYS A 239 -7.40 11.08 -17.28
N PRO A 240 -6.97 11.01 -16.02
CA PRO A 240 -7.47 10.03 -15.07
C PRO A 240 -8.98 10.14 -14.89
N ARG A 241 -9.58 9.05 -14.44
CA ARG A 241 -10.98 9.04 -14.01
C ARG A 241 -11.16 8.11 -12.82
N VAL A 242 -11.96 8.51 -11.86
CA VAL A 242 -12.40 7.63 -10.78
C VAL A 242 -13.35 6.58 -11.35
N VAL A 243 -13.11 5.32 -11.02
CA VAL A 243 -13.90 4.15 -11.46
C VAL A 243 -14.87 3.73 -10.38
N ALA A 244 -14.43 3.82 -9.12
CA ALA A 244 -15.26 3.51 -7.95
C ALA A 244 -14.74 4.29 -6.74
N ALA A 245 -15.65 4.61 -5.83
CA ALA A 245 -15.36 5.07 -4.48
C ALA A 245 -15.82 3.99 -3.49
N PHE A 246 -15.02 3.78 -2.44
CA PHE A 246 -15.27 2.71 -1.47
C PHE A 246 -15.87 3.29 -0.19
N PRO A 247 -17.01 2.72 0.28
CA PRO A 247 -17.67 3.18 1.49
C PRO A 247 -16.90 2.78 2.73
N GLN A 248 -17.16 3.49 3.81
CA GLN A 248 -16.67 3.10 5.13
C GLN A 248 -17.09 1.66 5.50
N PRO A 249 -16.29 0.95 6.30
CA PRO A 249 -16.72 -0.33 6.85
C PRO A 249 -17.84 -0.18 7.89
N ASP A 250 -18.74 -1.15 7.95
CA ASP A 250 -19.71 -1.28 9.03
C ASP A 250 -19.10 -2.00 10.26
N PRO A 251 -19.45 -1.63 11.47
CA PRO A 251 -20.33 -0.53 11.86
C PRO A 251 -19.64 0.84 11.72
N PRO A 252 -20.45 1.89 11.50
CA PRO A 252 -19.92 3.26 11.56
C PRO A 252 -19.36 3.54 12.94
N ALA A 253 -18.59 4.62 13.06
CA ALA A 253 -17.98 5.04 14.31
C ALA A 253 -18.96 4.95 15.49
N SER A 254 -18.55 4.29 16.55
CA SER A 254 -19.31 4.19 17.80
C SER A 254 -18.85 5.25 18.78
N ALA A 255 -19.64 5.48 19.85
CA ALA A 255 -19.24 6.38 20.95
C ALA A 255 -17.92 5.96 21.62
N GLU A 256 -17.56 4.67 21.52
CA GLU A 256 -16.31 4.10 22.01
C GLU A 256 -15.17 4.25 20.99
N ASN A 257 -15.48 4.49 19.73
CA ASN A 257 -14.53 4.73 18.66
C ASN A 257 -15.03 5.85 17.75
N PRO A 258 -14.82 7.11 18.15
CA PRO A 258 -15.41 8.28 17.48
C PRO A 258 -14.74 8.63 16.15
N VAL A 259 -13.65 7.98 15.77
CA VAL A 259 -13.01 8.20 14.47
C VAL A 259 -13.63 7.27 13.45
N PRO A 260 -14.30 7.80 12.42
CA PRO A 260 -14.82 6.98 11.35
C PRO A 260 -13.68 6.24 10.67
N TYR A 261 -13.90 4.96 10.40
CA TYR A 261 -12.92 4.15 9.68
C TYR A 261 -13.00 4.47 8.18
N ASP A 262 -11.94 5.04 7.64
CA ASP A 262 -11.82 5.14 6.19
C ASP A 262 -11.71 3.75 5.55
N ALA A 263 -12.14 3.59 4.31
CA ALA A 263 -12.04 2.32 3.60
C ALA A 263 -10.58 1.90 3.39
N VAL A 264 -9.71 2.85 3.09
CA VAL A 264 -8.26 2.68 2.86
C VAL A 264 -7.96 1.51 1.91
N PRO A 265 -8.39 1.57 0.63
CA PRO A 265 -8.04 0.54 -0.34
C PRO A 265 -6.53 0.51 -0.58
N THR A 266 -5.93 -0.66 -0.42
CA THR A 266 -4.47 -0.86 -0.44
C THR A 266 -4.01 -1.70 -1.63
N CYS A 267 -4.87 -2.56 -2.14
CA CYS A 267 -4.53 -3.49 -3.20
C CYS A 267 -5.46 -3.33 -4.40
N VAL A 268 -4.89 -3.43 -5.60
CA VAL A 268 -5.64 -3.62 -6.84
C VAL A 268 -4.95 -4.64 -7.73
N THR A 269 -5.73 -5.59 -8.26
CA THR A 269 -5.27 -6.57 -9.24
C THR A 269 -6.36 -6.88 -10.25
N ARG A 270 -6.04 -7.69 -11.27
CA ARG A 270 -7.00 -8.07 -12.32
C ARG A 270 -7.01 -9.58 -12.55
N SER A 271 -8.20 -10.13 -12.67
CA SER A 271 -8.41 -11.56 -12.99
C SER A 271 -9.62 -11.73 -13.92
N GLY A 272 -9.43 -12.36 -15.06
CA GLY A 272 -10.52 -12.68 -15.99
C GLY A 272 -11.35 -11.48 -16.46
N GLY A 273 -10.75 -10.32 -16.66
CA GLY A 273 -11.46 -9.08 -17.04
C GLY A 273 -11.97 -8.25 -15.85
N LYS A 274 -12.11 -8.85 -14.68
CA LYS A 274 -12.54 -8.20 -13.45
C LYS A 274 -11.40 -7.43 -12.80
N VAL A 275 -11.74 -6.35 -12.11
CA VAL A 275 -10.82 -5.64 -11.20
C VAL A 275 -11.15 -6.07 -9.77
N VAL A 276 -10.13 -6.43 -9.02
CA VAL A 276 -10.26 -6.85 -7.62
C VAL A 276 -9.51 -5.85 -6.76
N VAL A 277 -10.18 -5.30 -5.78
CA VAL A 277 -9.64 -4.35 -4.81
C VAL A 277 -9.81 -4.94 -3.42
N SER A 278 -8.83 -4.81 -2.55
CA SER A 278 -9.02 -5.02 -1.12
C SER A 278 -8.61 -3.79 -0.32
N ASP A 279 -9.25 -3.62 0.82
CA ASP A 279 -9.00 -2.51 1.72
C ASP A 279 -8.34 -2.95 3.03
N LEU A 280 -7.91 -1.99 3.81
CA LEU A 280 -7.23 -2.21 5.09
C LEU A 280 -8.11 -2.92 6.13
N HIS A 281 -9.42 -3.03 5.91
CA HIS A 281 -10.36 -3.75 6.78
C HIS A 281 -10.66 -5.17 6.29
N GLY A 282 -9.87 -5.68 5.34
CA GLY A 282 -10.00 -7.05 4.84
C GLY A 282 -11.23 -7.28 3.97
N ARG A 283 -11.94 -6.24 3.53
CA ARG A 283 -13.01 -6.38 2.54
C ARG A 283 -12.41 -6.55 1.16
N VAL A 284 -13.07 -7.31 0.31
CA VAL A 284 -12.67 -7.51 -1.08
C VAL A 284 -13.83 -7.11 -2.00
N PHE A 285 -13.54 -6.23 -2.93
CA PHE A 285 -14.47 -5.71 -3.93
C PHE A 285 -14.10 -6.32 -5.29
N VAL A 286 -15.05 -6.98 -5.93
CA VAL A 286 -14.89 -7.54 -7.27
C VAL A 286 -15.74 -6.71 -8.22
N ILE A 287 -15.08 -5.98 -9.11
CA ILE A 287 -15.68 -5.04 -10.07
C ILE A 287 -15.69 -5.69 -11.45
N ASP A 288 -16.87 -5.88 -12.02
CA ASP A 288 -17.12 -6.47 -13.34
C ASP A 288 -18.02 -5.53 -14.15
N GLY A 289 -17.40 -4.72 -14.99
CA GLY A 289 -18.12 -3.61 -15.64
C GLY A 289 -18.68 -2.62 -14.61
N SER A 290 -20.00 -2.49 -14.58
CA SER A 290 -20.73 -1.66 -13.60
C SER A 290 -21.19 -2.43 -12.35
N SER A 291 -20.95 -3.75 -12.29
CA SER A 291 -21.34 -4.57 -11.15
C SER A 291 -20.23 -4.65 -10.12
N VAL A 292 -20.57 -4.50 -8.85
CA VAL A 292 -19.63 -4.66 -7.73
C VAL A 292 -20.14 -5.70 -6.77
N THR A 293 -19.33 -6.72 -6.51
CA THR A 293 -19.59 -7.72 -5.48
C THR A 293 -18.62 -7.48 -4.33
N VAL A 294 -19.16 -7.30 -3.13
CA VAL A 294 -18.36 -7.11 -1.91
C VAL A 294 -18.31 -8.43 -1.15
N LYS A 295 -17.10 -8.87 -0.82
CA LYS A 295 -16.85 -9.95 0.11
C LYS A 295 -16.36 -9.34 1.41
N PRO A 296 -17.14 -9.36 2.49
CA PRO A 296 -16.65 -9.01 3.80
C PRO A 296 -15.55 -10.00 4.23
N SER A 297 -14.73 -9.61 5.18
CA SER A 297 -13.74 -10.52 5.75
C SER A 297 -14.43 -11.79 6.26
N ALA A 298 -13.96 -12.93 5.81
CA ALA A 298 -14.51 -14.21 6.25
C ALA A 298 -13.96 -14.55 7.64
N VAL A 299 -14.84 -14.95 8.55
CA VAL A 299 -14.47 -15.41 9.90
C VAL A 299 -13.98 -16.86 9.83
N THR A 300 -12.89 -17.16 10.50
CA THR A 300 -12.39 -18.54 10.66
C THR A 300 -13.27 -19.33 11.63
N SER A 301 -13.14 -20.65 11.63
CA SER A 301 -13.82 -21.52 12.61
C SER A 301 -13.45 -21.21 14.08
N GLN A 302 -12.38 -20.45 14.29
CA GLN A 302 -11.89 -20.01 15.61
C GLN A 302 -12.31 -18.57 15.96
N GLY A 303 -13.15 -17.93 15.12
CA GLY A 303 -13.64 -16.57 15.34
C GLY A 303 -12.72 -15.45 14.86
N GLY A 304 -11.53 -15.75 14.31
CA GLY A 304 -10.63 -14.76 13.71
C GLY A 304 -10.96 -14.49 12.23
N ALA A 305 -10.59 -13.33 11.72
CA ALA A 305 -10.75 -13.02 10.31
C ALA A 305 -9.69 -13.76 9.46
N PHE A 306 -10.06 -14.24 8.26
CA PHE A 306 -9.07 -14.72 7.28
C PHE A 306 -8.20 -13.60 6.75
N LEU A 307 -8.79 -12.43 6.57
CA LEU A 307 -8.14 -11.23 6.08
C LEU A 307 -8.64 -10.05 6.93
N ALA A 308 -7.76 -9.47 7.72
CA ALA A 308 -8.10 -8.36 8.62
C ALA A 308 -7.55 -7.03 8.10
N THR A 309 -6.35 -7.04 7.52
CA THR A 309 -5.64 -5.81 7.11
C THR A 309 -4.90 -6.04 5.79
N ALA A 310 -5.63 -5.94 4.67
CA ALA A 310 -5.03 -6.20 3.38
C ALA A 310 -3.88 -5.23 3.05
N GLY A 311 -2.78 -5.80 2.59
CA GLY A 311 -1.62 -5.06 2.08
C GLY A 311 -1.63 -4.98 0.56
N GLY A 312 -0.91 -5.89 -0.10
CA GLY A 312 -0.87 -6.00 -1.55
C GLY A 312 -1.50 -7.28 -2.06
N CYS A 313 -1.74 -7.37 -3.35
CA CYS A 313 -2.33 -8.56 -3.95
C CYS A 313 -1.85 -8.85 -5.38
N ALA A 314 -2.02 -10.11 -5.79
CA ALA A 314 -1.78 -10.56 -7.14
C ALA A 314 -2.78 -11.64 -7.55
N ALA A 315 -3.16 -11.68 -8.83
CA ALA A 315 -4.03 -12.70 -9.40
C ALA A 315 -3.25 -13.66 -10.30
N ASP A 316 -3.57 -14.95 -10.23
CA ASP A 316 -2.90 -16.00 -11.02
C ASP A 316 -3.49 -16.20 -12.43
N GLY A 317 -4.50 -15.43 -12.80
CA GLY A 317 -5.23 -15.58 -14.06
C GLY A 317 -6.15 -16.82 -14.13
N LYS A 318 -6.16 -17.67 -13.10
CA LYS A 318 -7.00 -18.88 -12.98
C LYS A 318 -8.18 -18.69 -12.03
N GLY A 319 -8.44 -17.44 -11.62
CA GLY A 319 -9.53 -17.11 -10.70
C GLY A 319 -9.12 -17.07 -9.23
N ASN A 320 -7.84 -17.15 -8.92
CA ASN A 320 -7.36 -16.95 -7.56
C ASN A 320 -6.70 -15.59 -7.41
N VAL A 321 -6.91 -14.96 -6.27
CA VAL A 321 -6.24 -13.75 -5.82
C VAL A 321 -5.52 -14.05 -4.52
N TYR A 322 -4.25 -13.72 -4.45
CA TYR A 322 -3.42 -13.84 -3.25
C TYR A 322 -3.25 -12.47 -2.64
N ILE A 323 -3.54 -12.34 -1.35
CA ILE A 323 -3.58 -11.07 -0.62
C ILE A 323 -2.73 -11.21 0.62
N SER A 324 -1.78 -10.30 0.83
CA SER A 324 -1.04 -10.21 2.09
C SER A 324 -1.91 -9.55 3.16
N ASP A 325 -1.78 -10.02 4.40
CA ASP A 325 -2.38 -9.39 5.56
C ASP A 325 -1.28 -8.78 6.44
N ILE A 326 -1.25 -7.46 6.52
CA ILE A 326 -0.14 -6.70 7.08
C ILE A 326 0.04 -7.03 8.56
N PHE A 327 -1.01 -6.85 9.38
CA PHE A 327 -0.90 -6.97 10.83
C PHE A 327 -1.06 -8.41 11.34
N VAL A 328 -1.81 -9.23 10.61
CA VAL A 328 -1.92 -10.66 10.93
C VAL A 328 -0.66 -11.42 10.53
N GLY A 329 0.14 -10.87 9.61
CA GLY A 329 1.38 -11.51 9.14
C GLY A 329 1.11 -12.80 8.35
N SER A 330 0.17 -12.75 7.41
CA SER A 330 -0.28 -13.91 6.65
C SER A 330 -0.38 -13.64 5.15
N VAL A 331 -0.61 -14.70 4.36
CA VAL A 331 -1.05 -14.61 2.97
C VAL A 331 -2.29 -15.46 2.78
N VAL A 332 -3.34 -14.83 2.28
CA VAL A 332 -4.63 -15.44 1.99
C VAL A 332 -4.80 -15.66 0.49
N LYS A 333 -5.38 -16.78 0.12
CA LYS A 333 -5.86 -17.08 -1.23
C LYS A 333 -7.37 -16.95 -1.25
N LEU A 334 -7.90 -16.08 -2.09
CA LEU A 334 -9.31 -15.95 -2.42
C LEU A 334 -9.59 -16.62 -3.77
N HIS A 335 -10.55 -17.53 -3.82
CA HIS A 335 -11.06 -18.09 -5.07
C HIS A 335 -12.28 -17.28 -5.51
N LEU A 336 -12.16 -16.57 -6.64
CA LEU A 336 -13.20 -15.61 -7.11
C LEU A 336 -14.52 -16.29 -7.49
N GLY A 337 -14.48 -17.52 -7.99
CA GLY A 337 -15.70 -18.23 -8.43
C GLY A 337 -16.61 -18.63 -7.27
N SER A 338 -16.03 -19.10 -6.17
CA SER A 338 -16.77 -19.51 -4.97
C SER A 338 -16.76 -18.43 -3.87
N MET A 339 -15.96 -17.39 -4.03
CA MET A 339 -15.71 -16.39 -2.99
C MET A 339 -15.23 -16.99 -1.66
N THR A 340 -14.49 -18.11 -1.71
CA THR A 340 -13.92 -18.78 -0.54
C THR A 340 -12.49 -18.34 -0.29
N MET A 341 -12.11 -18.24 0.97
CA MET A 341 -10.75 -17.91 1.41
C MET A 341 -10.07 -19.10 2.07
N SER A 342 -8.75 -19.18 1.89
CA SER A 342 -7.88 -20.13 2.59
C SER A 342 -6.52 -19.51 2.82
N TRP A 343 -5.81 -19.93 3.85
CA TRP A 343 -4.44 -19.51 4.06
C TRP A 343 -3.47 -20.22 3.11
N VAL A 344 -2.59 -19.46 2.49
CA VAL A 344 -1.35 -19.95 1.88
C VAL A 344 -0.26 -19.97 2.95
N ARG A 345 -0.25 -18.91 3.77
CA ARG A 345 0.56 -18.80 4.99
C ARG A 345 -0.32 -18.28 6.10
N GLY A 346 -0.35 -19.03 7.20
CA GLY A 346 -1.16 -18.69 8.36
C GLY A 346 -0.64 -17.49 9.15
N PRO A 347 -1.40 -17.04 10.15
CA PRO A 347 -1.08 -15.91 11.00
C PRO A 347 0.32 -15.99 11.62
N GLY A 348 1.01 -14.85 11.73
CA GLY A 348 2.31 -14.72 12.38
C GLY A 348 3.47 -15.41 11.64
N THR A 349 3.27 -15.87 10.41
CA THR A 349 4.33 -16.52 9.63
C THR A 349 5.18 -15.54 8.82
N LEU A 350 4.71 -14.32 8.65
CA LEU A 350 5.36 -13.20 8.00
C LEU A 350 5.38 -12.00 8.94
N ASN A 351 6.28 -11.07 8.71
CA ASN A 351 6.36 -9.83 9.46
C ASN A 351 5.97 -8.65 8.56
N PHE A 352 4.80 -8.05 8.80
CA PHE A 352 4.26 -6.93 8.03
C PHE A 352 4.40 -7.08 6.50
N PRO A 353 3.81 -8.14 5.90
CA PRO A 353 3.85 -8.34 4.46
C PRO A 353 2.99 -7.29 3.74
N THR A 354 3.57 -6.61 2.74
CA THR A 354 2.91 -5.50 2.04
C THR A 354 2.56 -5.82 0.59
N GLY A 355 3.51 -6.31 -0.22
CA GLY A 355 3.31 -6.59 -1.64
C GLY A 355 3.31 -8.08 -1.94
N VAL A 356 2.54 -8.50 -2.95
CA VAL A 356 2.52 -9.88 -3.46
C VAL A 356 2.69 -9.87 -4.98
N ALA A 357 3.57 -10.72 -5.49
CA ALA A 357 3.69 -11.02 -6.92
C ALA A 357 3.74 -12.53 -7.16
N ILE A 358 3.29 -12.96 -8.34
CA ILE A 358 3.26 -14.38 -8.73
C ILE A 358 4.27 -14.61 -9.83
N ALA A 359 5.20 -15.54 -9.62
CA ALA A 359 6.14 -15.98 -10.64
C ALA A 359 5.49 -16.94 -11.65
N ARG A 360 6.14 -17.21 -12.76
CA ARG A 360 5.64 -18.10 -13.80
C ARG A 360 5.42 -19.53 -13.33
N ASP A 361 6.19 -19.98 -12.34
CA ASP A 361 6.08 -21.32 -11.74
C ASP A 361 4.94 -21.42 -10.70
N GLY A 362 4.23 -20.31 -10.45
CA GLY A 362 3.16 -20.21 -9.46
C GLY A 362 3.65 -19.85 -8.05
N SER A 363 4.95 -19.74 -7.82
CA SER A 363 5.49 -19.29 -6.54
C SER A 363 5.08 -17.84 -6.29
N LEU A 364 4.78 -17.52 -5.03
CA LEU A 364 4.53 -16.16 -4.58
C LEU A 364 5.83 -15.52 -4.10
N TYR A 365 5.99 -14.25 -4.40
CA TYR A 365 7.05 -13.41 -3.86
C TYR A 365 6.39 -12.28 -3.09
N VAL A 366 6.74 -12.18 -1.81
CA VAL A 366 6.09 -11.27 -0.86
C VAL A 366 7.11 -10.30 -0.31
N ALA A 367 6.79 -9.01 -0.36
CA ALA A 367 7.52 -7.99 0.37
C ALA A 367 7.22 -8.14 1.85
N ASN A 368 8.23 -8.46 2.64
CA ASN A 368 8.14 -8.75 4.06
C ASN A 368 8.94 -7.71 4.85
N ASN A 369 8.52 -7.36 6.05
CA ASN A 369 9.01 -6.21 6.81
C ASN A 369 8.82 -4.88 6.03
N GLY A 370 7.70 -4.74 5.34
CA GLY A 370 7.39 -3.55 4.57
C GLY A 370 6.99 -2.36 5.42
N VAL A 371 6.51 -2.62 6.60
CA VAL A 371 6.19 -1.62 7.63
C VAL A 371 6.73 -2.13 8.93
N CYS A 372 7.42 -1.28 9.67
CA CYS A 372 7.70 -1.53 11.06
C CYS A 372 6.72 -0.72 11.89
N PRO A 373 5.70 -1.32 12.51
CA PRO A 373 4.73 -0.56 13.27
C PRO A 373 5.38 0.01 14.51
N SER A 374 5.12 1.27 14.74
CA SER A 374 5.16 1.83 16.07
C SER A 374 3.91 1.38 16.83
N PHE A 375 3.89 0.17 17.34
CA PHE A 375 3.12 -0.01 18.56
C PHE A 375 3.74 0.91 19.60
N PRO A 376 2.94 1.48 20.52
CA PRO A 376 3.50 2.13 21.67
C PRO A 376 4.29 1.08 22.47
N THR A 377 5.50 0.81 22.01
CA THR A 377 6.49 0.19 22.84
C THR A 377 6.73 1.21 23.93
N PRO A 378 6.66 0.83 25.21
CA PRO A 378 7.09 1.70 26.29
C PRO A 378 8.44 2.27 25.89
N PRO A 379 8.74 3.53 26.25
CA PRO A 379 9.98 4.17 25.87
C PRO A 379 11.12 3.20 26.15
N SER A 380 11.93 2.95 25.16
CA SER A 380 13.03 2.00 25.16
C SER A 380 13.95 2.28 26.34
N GLY A 381 13.78 1.60 27.38
CA GLY A 381 14.55 1.56 28.62
C GLY A 381 14.50 0.17 29.21
N ASP A 382 13.72 -0.72 28.61
CA ASP A 382 13.69 -2.12 29.00
C ASP A 382 14.63 -2.92 28.09
N PRO A 383 15.81 -3.34 28.59
CA PRO A 383 16.74 -4.18 27.84
C PRO A 383 16.13 -5.55 27.47
N GLN A 384 14.96 -5.88 28.01
CA GLN A 384 14.27 -7.14 27.76
C GLN A 384 13.19 -7.03 26.65
N ASN A 385 12.93 -5.82 26.17
CA ASN A 385 11.99 -5.59 25.05
C ASN A 385 12.66 -4.69 24.00
N PRO A 386 13.60 -5.23 23.22
CA PRO A 386 14.25 -4.46 22.17
C PRO A 386 13.20 -3.97 21.19
N ASN A 387 13.39 -2.75 20.65
CA ASN A 387 12.55 -2.21 19.58
C ASN A 387 12.45 -3.27 18.47
N PRO A 388 11.25 -3.82 18.17
CA PRO A 388 11.11 -4.89 17.20
C PRO A 388 11.52 -4.46 15.79
N CYS A 389 11.77 -3.18 15.59
CA CYS A 389 12.19 -2.58 14.35
C CYS A 389 13.69 -2.29 14.28
N GLU A 390 14.40 -2.37 15.39
CA GLU A 390 15.83 -2.08 15.40
C GLU A 390 16.61 -3.16 14.64
N GLY A 391 17.33 -2.75 13.59
CA GLY A 391 18.09 -3.66 12.74
C GLY A 391 17.25 -4.53 11.79
N VAL A 392 15.94 -4.34 11.75
CA VAL A 392 15.06 -5.07 10.82
C VAL A 392 15.02 -4.34 9.49
N THR A 393 15.60 -4.97 8.47
CA THR A 393 15.48 -4.50 7.08
C THR A 393 14.41 -5.27 6.34
N GLY A 394 13.79 -4.64 5.36
CA GLY A 394 12.84 -5.28 4.48
C GLY A 394 13.46 -6.43 3.68
N SER A 395 12.64 -7.40 3.32
CA SER A 395 13.05 -8.58 2.56
C SER A 395 12.02 -8.98 1.53
N ILE A 396 12.46 -9.78 0.56
CA ILE A 396 11.56 -10.54 -0.33
C ILE A 396 11.64 -12.00 0.07
N VAL A 397 10.47 -12.57 0.34
CA VAL A 397 10.33 -14.00 0.63
C VAL A 397 9.62 -14.71 -0.51
N ARG A 398 10.09 -15.90 -0.87
CA ARG A 398 9.43 -16.80 -1.80
C ARG A 398 8.63 -17.84 -1.03
N ILE A 399 7.39 -18.06 -1.48
CA ILE A 399 6.47 -19.06 -0.94
C ILE A 399 6.04 -19.94 -2.12
N VAL A 400 6.15 -21.25 -1.95
CA VAL A 400 5.57 -22.23 -2.89
C VAL A 400 4.22 -22.63 -2.31
N PRO A 401 3.09 -22.28 -2.97
CA PRO A 401 1.74 -22.57 -2.49
C PRO A 401 1.41 -24.06 -2.46
#